data_1bd06102b6094f86183daeb7971b420c
#
_entry.id   1bd06102b6094f86183daeb7971b420c
#
_cell.length_a   1.000
_cell.length_b   1.000
_cell.length_c   1.000
_cell.angle_alpha   90.00
_cell.angle_beta   90.00
_cell.angle_gamma   90.00
#
_symmetry.space_group_name_H-M   'P 1'
#
loop_
_entity.id
_entity.type
_entity.pdbx_description
1 polymer ?
#
loop_
_entity_poly.entity_id
_entity_poly.type
_entity_poly.pdbx_seq_one_letter_code
_entity_poly.pdbx_strand_id
1 'polypeptide(L)'
;MLTIRRAVCDDIPNIMKFMDEHWKPGNILTKDRDFFEWQFVEDGKVNMFIGIDDEEGKIYGMMGAIIYNHKANPDISGCTWKTIKSERPMLGMELLDSMCEQLHCRYACSAGLSEKAVKINELLGRIPISMDHYYRLADKEIYQIASITKKIIPEAKNTGYSIA
;
A
#
# COMPACT_ATOMS: atom_id res chain seq x y z
N MET A 1 -11.59 0.46 -23.29
CA MET A 1 -12.40 1.13 -22.22
C MET A 1 -11.81 0.81 -20.84
N LEU A 2 -11.61 1.83 -20.00
CA LEU A 2 -11.00 1.65 -18.67
C LEU A 2 -11.98 0.97 -17.68
N THR A 3 -11.63 -0.22 -17.22
CA THR A 3 -12.38 -1.02 -16.24
C THR A 3 -11.65 -1.09 -14.91
N ILE A 4 -12.39 -1.33 -13.81
CA ILE A 4 -11.83 -1.58 -12.48
C ILE A 4 -12.18 -2.99 -12.08
N ARG A 5 -11.17 -3.77 -11.74
CA ARG A 5 -11.35 -5.16 -11.31
C ARG A 5 -10.26 -5.62 -10.36
N ARG A 6 -10.51 -6.70 -9.65
CA ARG A 6 -9.45 -7.44 -8.97
C ARG A 6 -8.51 -8.07 -10.02
N ALA A 7 -7.22 -8.01 -9.74
CA ALA A 7 -6.21 -8.58 -10.60
C ALA A 7 -6.25 -10.12 -10.58
N VAL A 8 -5.80 -10.72 -11.67
CA VAL A 8 -5.52 -12.16 -11.79
C VAL A 8 -4.02 -12.39 -11.91
N CYS A 9 -3.56 -13.64 -11.79
CA CYS A 9 -2.13 -13.96 -11.81
C CYS A 9 -1.42 -13.51 -13.11
N ASP A 10 -2.14 -13.48 -14.22
CA ASP A 10 -1.60 -13.03 -15.52
C ASP A 10 -1.34 -11.52 -15.56
N ASP A 11 -1.97 -10.74 -14.67
CA ASP A 11 -1.73 -9.30 -14.58
C ASP A 11 -0.43 -8.96 -13.82
N ILE A 12 0.12 -9.89 -13.03
CA ILE A 12 1.25 -9.64 -12.14
C ILE A 12 2.44 -8.97 -12.84
N PRO A 13 2.90 -9.44 -14.02
CA PRO A 13 4.01 -8.79 -14.71
C PRO A 13 3.72 -7.32 -15.07
N ASN A 14 2.50 -7.02 -15.50
CA ASN A 14 2.09 -5.67 -15.85
C ASN A 14 1.94 -4.78 -14.60
N ILE A 15 1.47 -5.34 -13.49
CA ILE A 15 1.40 -4.64 -12.20
C ILE A 15 2.80 -4.31 -11.70
N MET A 16 3.72 -5.26 -11.70
CA MET A 16 5.11 -5.05 -11.28
C MET A 16 5.79 -3.97 -12.13
N LYS A 17 5.57 -3.99 -13.44
CA LYS A 17 6.04 -2.95 -14.37
C LYS A 17 5.44 -1.58 -14.03
N PHE A 18 4.13 -1.49 -13.84
CA PHE A 18 3.46 -0.25 -13.45
C PHE A 18 3.99 0.30 -12.12
N MET A 19 4.25 -0.58 -11.15
CA MET A 19 4.85 -0.21 -9.87
C MET A 19 6.25 0.36 -10.04
N ASP A 20 7.07 -0.25 -10.88
CA ASP A 20 8.44 0.22 -11.14
C ASP A 20 8.46 1.59 -11.84
N GLU A 21 7.59 1.79 -12.82
CA GLU A 21 7.52 3.02 -13.60
C GLU A 21 6.88 4.19 -12.84
N HIS A 22 5.87 3.93 -12.01
CA HIS A 22 4.99 4.98 -11.52
C HIS A 22 4.85 5.09 -10.00
N TRP A 23 5.15 4.03 -9.24
CA TRP A 23 4.97 4.03 -7.79
C TRP A 23 6.30 4.16 -7.05
N LYS A 24 7.18 3.18 -7.15
CA LYS A 24 8.46 3.19 -6.46
C LYS A 24 9.52 2.41 -7.26
N PRO A 25 10.23 3.07 -8.17
CA PRO A 25 11.26 2.43 -8.98
C PRO A 25 12.28 1.66 -8.13
N GLY A 26 12.59 0.44 -8.56
CA GLY A 26 13.59 -0.40 -7.91
C GLY A 26 13.17 -1.01 -6.57
N ASN A 27 11.91 -0.92 -6.18
CA ASN A 27 11.39 -1.60 -4.98
C ASN A 27 11.45 -3.12 -5.17
N ILE A 28 11.59 -3.88 -4.07
CA ILE A 28 11.61 -5.34 -4.12
C ILE A 28 10.37 -5.92 -4.80
N LEU A 29 9.19 -5.35 -4.57
CA LEU A 29 7.92 -5.75 -5.20
C LEU A 29 7.92 -5.58 -6.73
N THR A 30 8.83 -4.81 -7.31
CA THR A 30 8.95 -4.62 -8.75
C THR A 30 9.96 -5.57 -9.40
N LYS A 31 10.81 -6.21 -8.60
CA LYS A 31 11.94 -7.03 -9.07
C LYS A 31 11.81 -8.50 -8.73
N ASP A 32 11.21 -8.81 -7.59
CA ASP A 32 11.09 -10.15 -7.07
C ASP A 32 9.62 -10.58 -7.12
N ARG A 33 9.32 -11.46 -8.11
CA ARG A 33 7.98 -11.97 -8.32
C ARG A 33 7.52 -12.85 -7.17
N ASP A 34 8.40 -13.67 -6.61
CA ASP A 34 8.06 -14.58 -5.52
C ASP A 34 7.70 -13.77 -4.27
N PHE A 35 8.43 -12.66 -4.03
CA PHE A 35 8.10 -11.75 -2.94
C PHE A 35 6.78 -11.01 -3.16
N PHE A 36 6.49 -10.60 -4.41
CA PHE A 36 5.20 -10.00 -4.76
C PHE A 36 4.05 -10.99 -4.52
N GLU A 37 4.19 -12.22 -5.01
CA GLU A 37 3.19 -13.27 -4.85
C GLU A 37 3.00 -13.63 -3.38
N TRP A 38 4.09 -13.77 -2.61
CA TRP A 38 4.00 -13.99 -1.16
C TRP A 38 3.18 -12.92 -0.44
N GLN A 39 3.30 -11.66 -0.86
CA GLN A 39 2.59 -10.55 -0.22
C GLN A 39 1.14 -10.40 -0.68
N PHE A 40 0.85 -10.66 -1.95
CA PHE A 40 -0.42 -10.30 -2.56
C PHE A 40 -1.21 -11.48 -3.12
N VAL A 41 -0.69 -12.68 -3.12
CA VAL A 41 -1.43 -13.85 -3.64
C VAL A 41 -1.81 -14.78 -2.51
N GLU A 42 -3.10 -15.08 -2.40
CA GLU A 42 -3.66 -15.98 -1.42
C GLU A 42 -4.72 -16.84 -2.07
N ASP A 43 -4.62 -18.17 -1.91
CA ASP A 43 -5.52 -19.15 -2.51
C ASP A 43 -5.74 -18.93 -4.03
N GLY A 44 -4.66 -18.59 -4.75
CA GLY A 44 -4.70 -18.31 -6.18
C GLY A 44 -5.38 -17.00 -6.57
N LYS A 45 -5.73 -16.15 -5.61
CA LYS A 45 -6.35 -14.83 -5.83
C LYS A 45 -5.34 -13.73 -5.55
N VAL A 46 -5.25 -12.77 -6.46
CA VAL A 46 -4.37 -11.59 -6.29
C VAL A 46 -5.11 -10.52 -5.48
N ASN A 47 -4.55 -10.08 -4.36
CA ASN A 47 -5.10 -9.03 -3.51
C ASN A 47 -4.68 -7.63 -4.00
N MET A 48 -4.78 -7.42 -5.31
CA MET A 48 -4.56 -6.14 -5.97
C MET A 48 -5.78 -5.78 -6.82
N PHE A 49 -6.13 -4.51 -6.83
CA PHE A 49 -7.21 -3.94 -7.63
C PHE A 49 -6.61 -2.98 -8.64
N ILE A 50 -6.98 -3.12 -9.89
CA ILE A 50 -6.39 -2.37 -11.01
C ILE A 50 -7.47 -1.66 -11.81
N GLY A 51 -7.14 -0.45 -12.24
CA GLY A 51 -7.86 0.26 -13.30
C GLY A 51 -7.08 0.07 -14.59
N ILE A 52 -7.63 -0.72 -15.51
CA ILE A 52 -6.96 -1.18 -16.71
C ILE A 52 -7.80 -0.89 -17.96
N ASP A 53 -7.15 -0.50 -19.03
CA ASP A 53 -7.74 -0.58 -20.36
C ASP A 53 -7.49 -1.98 -20.90
N ASP A 54 -8.56 -2.78 -21.01
CA ASP A 54 -8.46 -4.19 -21.38
C ASP A 54 -8.06 -4.38 -22.85
N GLU A 55 -8.29 -3.39 -23.72
CA GLU A 55 -7.90 -3.45 -25.14
C GLU A 55 -6.39 -3.22 -25.32
N GLU A 56 -5.84 -2.27 -24.57
CA GLU A 56 -4.41 -1.93 -24.60
C GLU A 56 -3.56 -2.72 -23.59
N GLY A 57 -4.19 -3.35 -22.60
CA GLY A 57 -3.51 -3.98 -21.46
C GLY A 57 -2.81 -2.98 -20.55
N LYS A 58 -3.16 -1.70 -20.63
CA LYS A 58 -2.50 -0.61 -19.93
C LYS A 58 -3.14 -0.32 -18.59
N ILE A 59 -2.35 -0.36 -17.53
CA ILE A 59 -2.79 -0.03 -16.17
C ILE A 59 -2.69 1.48 -15.96
N TYR A 60 -3.75 2.09 -15.43
CA TYR A 60 -3.85 3.50 -15.07
C TYR A 60 -3.90 3.73 -13.56
N GLY A 61 -4.17 2.69 -12.80
CA GLY A 61 -4.21 2.75 -11.36
C GLY A 61 -4.15 1.38 -10.71
N MET A 62 -3.66 1.36 -9.50
CA MET A 62 -3.63 0.15 -8.67
C MET A 62 -3.83 0.47 -7.20
N MET A 63 -4.34 -0.50 -6.48
CA MET A 63 -4.41 -0.52 -5.02
C MET A 63 -4.28 -1.94 -4.51
N GLY A 64 -3.36 -2.18 -3.59
CA GLY A 64 -3.17 -3.46 -2.94
C GLY A 64 -3.93 -3.57 -1.63
N ALA A 65 -4.29 -4.78 -1.25
CA ALA A 65 -4.90 -5.09 0.04
C ALA A 65 -4.08 -6.15 0.78
N ILE A 66 -3.81 -5.89 2.05
CA ILE A 66 -3.32 -6.90 3.00
C ILE A 66 -4.50 -7.34 3.84
N ILE A 67 -4.80 -8.63 3.84
CA ILE A 67 -5.91 -9.21 4.56
C ILE A 67 -5.41 -9.69 5.92
N TYR A 68 -6.01 -9.18 7.02
CA TYR A 68 -5.57 -9.50 8.38
C TYR A 68 -6.23 -10.74 8.97
N ASN A 69 -7.36 -11.16 8.42
CA ASN A 69 -8.07 -12.34 8.91
C ASN A 69 -8.85 -13.01 7.78
N HIS A 70 -9.06 -14.32 7.91
CA HIS A 70 -9.77 -15.15 6.92
C HIS A 70 -11.28 -15.26 7.20
N LYS A 71 -11.91 -14.17 7.62
CA LYS A 71 -13.36 -14.11 7.85
C LYS A 71 -14.10 -13.79 6.55
N ALA A 72 -15.40 -14.08 6.52
CA ALA A 72 -16.25 -13.72 5.39
C ALA A 72 -16.27 -12.20 5.11
N ASN A 73 -16.14 -11.39 6.18
CA ASN A 73 -15.98 -9.94 6.10
C ASN A 73 -14.64 -9.58 6.76
N PRO A 74 -13.53 -9.57 6.00
CA PRO A 74 -12.20 -9.39 6.56
C PRO A 74 -11.93 -7.95 6.99
N ASP A 75 -10.96 -7.80 7.89
CA ASP A 75 -10.30 -6.53 8.14
C ASP A 75 -9.10 -6.42 7.20
N ILE A 76 -8.93 -5.29 6.55
CA ILE A 76 -7.90 -5.10 5.52
C ILE A 76 -7.05 -3.85 5.75
N SER A 77 -5.84 -3.86 5.22
CA SER A 77 -5.03 -2.66 5.03
C SER A 77 -4.85 -2.38 3.54
N GLY A 78 -5.33 -1.22 3.09
CA GLY A 78 -5.00 -0.72 1.77
C GLY A 78 -3.55 -0.26 1.70
N CYS A 79 -2.85 -0.65 0.65
CA CYS A 79 -1.44 -0.30 0.43
C CYS A 79 -1.15 -0.08 -1.07
N THR A 80 0.06 0.33 -1.41
CA THR A 80 0.52 0.50 -2.80
C THR A 80 -0.44 1.28 -3.71
N TRP A 81 -1.14 2.26 -3.15
CA TRP A 81 -2.14 3.06 -3.87
C TRP A 81 -1.48 4.07 -4.81
N LYS A 82 -1.71 3.91 -6.11
CA LYS A 82 -1.16 4.76 -7.15
C LYS A 82 -2.08 4.86 -8.35
N THR A 83 -2.26 6.08 -8.86
CA THR A 83 -2.91 6.35 -10.16
C THR A 83 -2.05 7.25 -11.01
N ILE A 84 -2.19 7.14 -12.32
CA ILE A 84 -1.66 8.07 -13.31
C ILE A 84 -2.83 8.78 -14.00
N LYS A 85 -2.52 9.80 -14.83
CA LYS A 85 -3.54 10.56 -15.55
C LYS A 85 -4.33 9.64 -16.49
N SER A 86 -5.65 9.68 -16.37
CA SER A 86 -6.59 8.92 -17.21
C SER A 86 -7.84 9.75 -17.48
N GLU A 87 -8.75 9.21 -18.29
CA GLU A 87 -10.08 9.81 -18.55
C GLU A 87 -11.01 9.75 -17.32
N ARG A 88 -10.63 9.00 -16.26
CA ARG A 88 -11.35 8.86 -15.00
C ARG A 88 -10.66 9.64 -13.88
N PRO A 89 -11.05 10.88 -13.60
CA PRO A 89 -10.42 11.71 -12.58
C PRO A 89 -10.52 11.12 -11.17
N MET A 90 -11.58 10.33 -10.91
CA MET A 90 -11.87 9.72 -9.62
C MET A 90 -11.32 8.30 -9.47
N LEU A 91 -10.55 7.80 -10.44
CA LEU A 91 -10.05 6.42 -10.47
C LEU A 91 -9.46 5.94 -9.14
N GLY A 92 -8.73 6.81 -8.44
CA GLY A 92 -8.15 6.45 -7.13
C GLY A 92 -9.21 6.13 -6.07
N MET A 93 -10.29 6.91 -6.04
CA MET A 93 -11.40 6.67 -5.09
C MET A 93 -12.19 5.44 -5.49
N GLU A 94 -12.46 5.29 -6.78
CA GLU A 94 -13.18 4.14 -7.32
C GLU A 94 -12.44 2.82 -7.08
N LEU A 95 -11.10 2.82 -7.14
CA LEU A 95 -10.26 1.67 -6.75
C LEU A 95 -10.41 1.30 -5.28
N LEU A 96 -10.44 2.32 -4.41
CA LEU A 96 -10.62 2.12 -2.98
C LEU A 96 -11.99 1.53 -2.66
N ASP A 97 -13.03 2.07 -3.26
CA ASP A 97 -14.40 1.60 -3.09
C ASP A 97 -14.56 0.18 -3.64
N SER A 98 -14.08 -0.07 -4.86
CA SER A 98 -14.09 -1.40 -5.48
C SER A 98 -13.36 -2.45 -4.64
N MET A 99 -12.22 -2.09 -4.04
CA MET A 99 -11.49 -2.98 -3.12
C MET A 99 -12.35 -3.33 -1.90
N CYS A 100 -12.96 -2.34 -1.26
CA CYS A 100 -13.79 -2.56 -0.08
C CYS A 100 -15.03 -3.39 -0.40
N GLU A 101 -15.69 -3.11 -1.52
CA GLU A 101 -16.90 -3.82 -1.98
C GLU A 101 -16.60 -5.27 -2.35
N GLN A 102 -15.59 -5.52 -3.20
CA GLN A 102 -15.29 -6.87 -3.67
C GLN A 102 -14.73 -7.78 -2.58
N LEU A 103 -14.06 -7.21 -1.58
CA LEU A 103 -13.58 -7.96 -0.41
C LEU A 103 -14.64 -8.05 0.69
N HIS A 104 -15.78 -7.36 0.55
CA HIS A 104 -16.81 -7.28 1.60
C HIS A 104 -16.21 -6.93 2.96
N CYS A 105 -15.20 -6.04 3.00
CA CYS A 105 -14.44 -5.81 4.21
C CYS A 105 -15.28 -5.15 5.31
N ARG A 106 -15.01 -5.58 6.56
CA ARG A 106 -15.63 -4.99 7.75
C ARG A 106 -14.95 -3.68 8.13
N TYR A 107 -13.64 -3.68 8.14
CA TYR A 107 -12.81 -2.50 8.40
C TYR A 107 -11.70 -2.40 7.35
N ALA A 108 -11.47 -1.17 6.88
CA ALA A 108 -10.36 -0.85 6.02
C ALA A 108 -9.51 0.25 6.66
N CYS A 109 -8.23 0.01 6.82
CA CYS A 109 -7.25 1.01 7.24
C CYS A 109 -6.14 1.17 6.20
N SER A 110 -5.30 2.16 6.36
CA SER A 110 -4.06 2.33 5.60
C SER A 110 -3.05 3.06 6.47
N ALA A 111 -1.78 2.72 6.34
CA ALA A 111 -0.69 3.38 7.05
C ALA A 111 0.27 4.06 6.06
N GLY A 112 0.98 5.10 6.53
CA GLY A 112 1.99 5.79 5.71
C GLY A 112 1.39 6.59 4.57
N LEU A 113 0.22 7.20 4.78
CA LEU A 113 -0.47 8.01 3.77
C LEU A 113 0.31 9.30 3.48
N SER A 114 0.36 9.67 2.20
CA SER A 114 0.79 11.01 1.81
C SER A 114 -0.24 12.06 2.23
N GLU A 115 0.16 13.34 2.36
CA GLU A 115 -0.77 14.43 2.69
C GLU A 115 -1.97 14.50 1.74
N LYS A 116 -1.75 14.23 0.45
CA LYS A 116 -2.83 14.17 -0.55
C LYS A 116 -3.79 13.02 -0.25
N ALA A 117 -3.29 11.86 0.10
CA ALA A 117 -4.11 10.70 0.42
C ALA A 117 -4.89 10.91 1.73
N VAL A 118 -4.30 11.59 2.72
CA VAL A 118 -4.99 12.00 3.95
C VAL A 118 -6.22 12.84 3.61
N LYS A 119 -6.05 13.92 2.83
CA LYS A 119 -7.16 14.79 2.42
C LYS A 119 -8.28 14.06 1.67
N ILE A 120 -7.93 13.11 0.80
CA ILE A 120 -8.91 12.28 0.10
C ILE A 120 -9.68 11.41 1.09
N ASN A 121 -8.99 10.79 2.05
CA ASN A 121 -9.65 9.96 3.06
C ASN A 121 -10.58 10.79 3.97
N GLU A 122 -10.21 12.02 4.33
CA GLU A 122 -11.09 12.94 5.06
C GLU A 122 -12.36 13.29 4.27
N LEU A 123 -12.23 13.58 2.97
CA LEU A 123 -13.38 13.82 2.08
C LEU A 123 -14.31 12.62 1.97
N LEU A 124 -13.78 11.41 2.12
CA LEU A 124 -14.56 10.16 2.15
C LEU A 124 -15.14 9.84 3.54
N GLY A 125 -15.04 10.76 4.50
CA GLY A 125 -15.52 10.56 5.87
C GLY A 125 -14.69 9.58 6.71
N ARG A 126 -13.45 9.27 6.28
CA ARG A 126 -12.53 8.44 7.04
C ARG A 126 -11.79 9.29 8.07
N ILE A 127 -11.34 8.67 9.14
CA ILE A 127 -10.68 9.36 10.26
C ILE A 127 -9.17 9.14 10.16
N PRO A 128 -8.38 10.12 9.69
CA PRO A 128 -6.92 10.04 9.75
C PRO A 128 -6.45 10.23 11.18
N ILE A 129 -5.46 9.44 11.56
CA ILE A 129 -4.85 9.49 12.90
C ILE A 129 -3.35 9.68 12.70
N SER A 130 -2.78 10.65 13.41
CA SER A 130 -1.32 10.76 13.52
C SER A 130 -0.83 9.72 14.51
N MET A 131 0.15 8.92 14.09
CA MET A 131 0.80 7.94 14.93
C MET A 131 2.23 8.38 15.23
N ASP A 132 2.62 8.29 16.50
CA ASP A 132 4.01 8.52 16.89
C ASP A 132 4.89 7.41 16.31
N HIS A 133 6.02 7.81 15.78
CA HIS A 133 7.00 6.88 15.21
C HIS A 133 8.11 6.63 16.23
N TYR A 134 8.06 5.49 16.89
CA TYR A 134 9.09 5.04 17.81
C TYR A 134 10.13 4.20 17.09
N TYR A 135 11.40 4.50 17.32
CA TYR A 135 12.50 3.70 16.80
C TYR A 135 13.66 3.64 17.79
N ARG A 136 14.38 2.55 17.76
CA ARG A 136 15.63 2.37 18.50
C ARG A 136 16.72 2.02 17.51
N LEU A 137 17.72 2.87 17.44
CA LEU A 137 18.91 2.63 16.61
C LEU A 137 19.99 1.94 17.44
N ALA A 138 20.71 1.00 16.82
CA ALA A 138 21.94 0.49 17.41
C ALA A 138 22.99 1.62 17.46
N ASP A 139 23.91 1.54 18.39
CA ASP A 139 25.00 2.52 18.51
C ASP A 139 26.04 2.28 17.40
N LYS A 140 25.79 2.89 16.24
CA LYS A 140 26.62 2.81 15.03
C LYS A 140 26.77 4.19 14.40
N GLU A 141 27.89 4.41 13.76
CA GLU A 141 28.13 5.65 13.00
C GLU A 141 27.37 5.68 11.66
N ILE A 142 27.19 4.50 11.03
CA ILE A 142 26.57 4.35 9.72
C ILE A 142 25.48 3.26 9.78
N TYR A 143 24.32 3.56 9.19
CA TYR A 143 23.21 2.63 9.05
C TYR A 143 22.97 2.30 7.57
N GLN A 144 22.90 1.00 7.25
CA GLN A 144 22.69 0.53 5.87
C GLN A 144 21.24 0.68 5.39
N ILE A 145 20.28 0.68 6.31
CA ILE A 145 18.86 0.64 6.00
C ILE A 145 18.13 1.97 6.26
N ALA A 146 18.81 2.95 6.83
CA ALA A 146 18.22 4.26 7.13
C ALA A 146 19.26 5.38 6.99
N SER A 147 18.85 6.52 6.44
CA SER A 147 19.61 7.76 6.52
C SER A 147 18.99 8.67 7.58
N ILE A 148 19.80 9.14 8.50
CA ILE A 148 19.38 10.06 9.56
C ILE A 148 19.56 11.48 9.04
N THR A 149 18.44 12.16 8.72
CA THR A 149 18.45 13.53 8.20
C THR A 149 18.53 14.58 9.31
N LYS A 150 18.15 14.23 10.55
CA LYS A 150 18.31 15.06 11.74
C LYS A 150 18.77 14.18 12.90
N LYS A 151 19.95 14.46 13.43
CA LYS A 151 20.43 13.83 14.67
C LYS A 151 19.76 14.57 15.84
N ILE A 152 18.53 14.18 16.17
CA ILE A 152 17.95 14.51 17.46
C ILE A 152 18.46 13.40 18.38
N ILE A 153 19.46 13.72 19.20
CA ILE A 153 19.82 12.88 20.33
C ILE A 153 18.84 13.31 21.43
N PRO A 154 17.80 12.54 21.74
CA PRO A 154 17.04 12.78 22.94
C PRO A 154 18.03 12.58 24.09
N GLU A 155 18.13 13.52 25.02
CA GLU A 155 18.72 13.21 26.30
C GLU A 155 18.05 11.93 26.79
N ALA A 156 18.83 10.88 26.97
CA ALA A 156 18.32 9.60 27.44
C ALA A 156 17.81 9.81 28.87
N LYS A 157 16.56 10.21 29.00
CA LYS A 157 15.85 10.02 30.24
C LYS A 157 15.80 8.52 30.47
N ASN A 158 16.56 8.10 31.45
CA ASN A 158 16.61 6.73 31.95
C ASN A 158 15.20 6.34 32.42
N THR A 159 14.30 6.04 31.49
CA THR A 159 13.00 5.44 31.79
C THR A 159 13.31 3.97 31.99
N GLY A 160 13.37 3.55 33.23
CA GLY A 160 13.70 2.19 33.65
C GLY A 160 12.65 1.18 33.19
N TYR A 161 12.65 0.86 31.90
CA TYR A 161 11.98 -0.32 31.38
C TYR A 161 12.98 -1.48 31.40
N SER A 162 12.88 -2.33 32.43
CA SER A 162 13.46 -3.66 32.37
C SER A 162 12.59 -4.50 31.42
N ILE A 163 13.19 -5.03 30.38
CA ILE A 163 12.56 -6.08 29.58
C ILE A 163 12.61 -7.35 30.42
N ALA A 164 11.43 -7.86 30.79
CA ALA A 164 11.28 -9.18 31.39
C ALA A 164 11.40 -10.24 30.32
#